data_4e65cb3ee1ddca824d0d3523944ba36e
#
_entry.id   4e65cb3ee1ddca824d0d3523944ba36e
#
_cell.length_a   1.000
_cell.length_b   1.000
_cell.length_c   1.000
_cell.angle_alpha   90.00
_cell.angle_beta   90.00
_cell.angle_gamma   90.00
#
_symmetry.space_group_name_H-M   'P 1'
#
loop_
_entity.id
_entity.type
_entity.pdbx_description
1 polymer ?
#
loop_
_entity_poly.entity_id
_entity_poly.type
_entity_poly.pdbx_seq_one_letter_code
_entity_poly.pdbx_strand_id
1 'polypeptide(L)'
;MPDMSDSASALERIRAEIDGIDLQLQELLNRRAECAQQVAEVKKAELLAAHGHAETGQVSFYRPEREAQVLRRVMARNDGPLPATEVAHIFREIMSACLALEKPMTIAFLTTPVRIIALA
;
A
#
# COMPACT_ATOMS: atom_id res chain seq x y z
N MET A 1 -30.22 -25.31 21.74
CA MET A 1 -28.91 -25.89 21.45
C MET A 1 -28.55 -25.65 19.99
N PRO A 2 -27.48 -24.94 19.72
CA PRO A 2 -27.11 -24.74 18.31
C PRO A 2 -26.69 -26.05 17.68
N ASP A 3 -27.22 -26.30 16.51
CA ASP A 3 -26.89 -27.45 15.70
C ASP A 3 -25.51 -27.23 15.09
N MET A 4 -24.77 -28.29 14.80
CA MET A 4 -23.49 -28.21 14.12
C MET A 4 -23.62 -27.59 12.73
N SER A 5 -24.75 -27.84 12.06
CA SER A 5 -24.99 -27.21 10.75
C SER A 5 -25.20 -25.72 10.87
N ASP A 6 -25.74 -25.23 11.99
CA ASP A 6 -25.88 -23.79 12.22
C ASP A 6 -24.52 -23.15 12.45
N SER A 7 -23.62 -23.82 13.17
CA SER A 7 -22.27 -23.34 13.40
C SER A 7 -21.48 -23.32 12.10
N ALA A 8 -21.59 -24.38 11.28
CA ALA A 8 -20.91 -24.44 9.98
C ALA A 8 -21.42 -23.34 9.05
N SER A 9 -22.75 -23.10 9.06
CA SER A 9 -23.37 -22.06 8.26
C SER A 9 -22.90 -20.65 8.68
N ALA A 10 -22.81 -20.45 10.01
CA ALA A 10 -22.32 -19.20 10.55
C ALA A 10 -20.84 -18.95 10.15
N LEU A 11 -20.05 -20.00 10.20
CA LEU A 11 -18.63 -19.93 9.81
C LEU A 11 -18.50 -19.60 8.33
N GLU A 12 -19.30 -20.23 7.48
CA GLU A 12 -19.30 -19.94 6.04
C GLU A 12 -19.67 -18.50 5.74
N ARG A 13 -20.68 -17.96 6.46
CA ARG A 13 -21.07 -16.57 6.27
C ARG A 13 -19.95 -15.60 6.66
N ILE A 14 -19.28 -15.90 7.78
CA ILE A 14 -18.17 -15.06 8.24
C ILE A 14 -17.01 -15.11 7.23
N ARG A 15 -16.71 -16.28 6.72
CA ARG A 15 -15.65 -16.43 5.72
C ARG A 15 -15.99 -15.70 4.42
N ALA A 16 -17.24 -15.75 4.00
CA ALA A 16 -17.69 -15.01 2.83
C ALA A 16 -17.56 -13.50 3.06
N GLU A 17 -17.87 -13.05 4.26
CA GLU A 17 -17.69 -11.65 4.63
C GLU A 17 -16.23 -11.24 4.59
N ILE A 18 -15.34 -12.08 5.10
CA ILE A 18 -13.90 -11.84 5.02
C ILE A 18 -13.43 -11.75 3.57
N ASP A 19 -13.90 -12.67 2.73
CA ASP A 19 -13.55 -12.65 1.31
C ASP A 19 -13.97 -11.34 0.65
N GLY A 20 -15.16 -10.84 1.00
CA GLY A 20 -15.63 -9.56 0.49
C GLY A 20 -14.79 -8.39 0.97
N ILE A 21 -14.38 -8.42 2.24
CA ILE A 21 -13.49 -7.41 2.79
C ILE A 21 -12.14 -7.44 2.10
N ASP A 22 -11.60 -8.63 1.87
CA ASP A 22 -10.31 -8.79 1.19
C ASP A 22 -10.37 -8.20 -0.21
N LEU A 23 -11.47 -8.42 -0.92
CA LEU A 23 -11.66 -7.84 -2.25
C LEU A 23 -11.62 -6.31 -2.18
N GLN A 24 -12.34 -5.73 -1.22
CA GLN A 24 -12.36 -4.28 -1.03
C GLN A 24 -10.99 -3.75 -0.65
N LEU A 25 -10.27 -4.45 0.22
CA LEU A 25 -8.91 -4.09 0.59
C LEU A 25 -7.99 -4.06 -0.62
N GLN A 26 -8.08 -5.11 -1.45
CA GLN A 26 -7.25 -5.20 -2.63
C GLN A 26 -7.53 -4.06 -3.62
N GLU A 27 -8.80 -3.75 -3.83
CA GLU A 27 -9.19 -2.64 -4.68
C GLU A 27 -8.67 -1.31 -4.15
N LEU A 28 -8.78 -1.09 -2.84
CA LEU A 28 -8.30 0.14 -2.20
C LEU A 28 -6.78 0.25 -2.24
N LEU A 29 -6.09 -0.86 -2.05
CA LEU A 29 -4.62 -0.87 -2.15
C LEU A 29 -4.16 -0.49 -3.55
N ASN A 30 -4.82 -1.02 -4.58
CA ASN A 30 -4.47 -0.69 -5.95
C ASN A 30 -4.80 0.75 -6.31
N ARG A 31 -5.90 1.29 -5.79
CA ARG A 31 -6.23 2.71 -5.97
C ARG A 31 -5.20 3.61 -5.31
N ARG A 32 -4.76 3.23 -4.13
CA ARG A 32 -3.71 3.97 -3.44
C ARG A 32 -2.40 3.93 -4.22
N ALA A 33 -2.08 2.77 -4.81
CA ALA A 33 -0.90 2.61 -5.66
C ALA A 33 -0.99 3.51 -6.91
N GLU A 34 -2.17 3.59 -7.52
CA GLU A 34 -2.39 4.49 -8.65
C GLU A 34 -2.17 5.95 -8.25
N CYS A 35 -2.64 6.34 -7.06
CA CYS A 35 -2.40 7.68 -6.54
C CYS A 35 -0.90 7.95 -6.33
N ALA A 36 -0.16 6.95 -5.86
CA ALA A 36 1.28 7.08 -5.69
C ALA A 36 1.96 7.29 -7.03
N GLN A 37 1.52 6.60 -8.07
CA GLN A 37 2.04 6.79 -9.42
C GLN A 37 1.74 8.20 -9.92
N GLN A 38 0.56 8.73 -9.62
CA GLN A 38 0.20 10.10 -9.97
C GLN A 38 1.09 11.12 -9.26
N VAL A 39 1.40 10.86 -7.99
CA VAL A 39 2.33 11.72 -7.24
C VAL A 39 3.69 11.74 -7.93
N ALA A 40 4.17 10.57 -8.36
CA ALA A 40 5.45 10.47 -9.06
C ALA A 40 5.42 11.28 -10.35
N GLU A 41 4.32 11.20 -11.12
CA GLU A 41 4.20 11.96 -12.37
C GLU A 41 4.20 13.46 -12.12
N VAL A 42 3.48 13.91 -11.09
CA VAL A 42 3.44 15.34 -10.73
C VAL A 42 4.82 15.83 -10.31
N LYS A 43 5.53 15.06 -9.48
CA LYS A 43 6.88 15.42 -9.05
C LYS A 43 7.85 15.51 -10.21
N LYS A 44 7.77 14.57 -11.15
CA LYS A 44 8.60 14.60 -12.36
C LYS A 44 8.32 15.82 -13.21
N ALA A 45 7.03 16.16 -13.37
CA ALA A 45 6.63 17.34 -14.13
C ALA A 45 7.14 18.63 -13.48
N GLU A 46 7.03 18.73 -12.15
CA GLU A 46 7.52 19.88 -11.40
C GLU A 46 9.02 20.02 -11.54
N LEU A 47 9.74 18.91 -11.45
CA LEU A 47 11.20 18.91 -11.57
C LEU A 47 11.62 19.33 -12.97
N LEU A 48 10.94 18.82 -13.99
CA LEU A 48 11.20 19.17 -15.37
C LEU A 48 10.95 20.66 -15.62
N ALA A 49 9.85 21.18 -15.09
CA ALA A 49 9.51 22.60 -15.23
C ALA A 49 10.55 23.50 -14.55
N ALA A 50 11.05 23.06 -13.39
CA ALA A 50 12.01 23.86 -12.63
C ALA A 50 13.41 23.86 -13.24
N HIS A 51 13.83 22.74 -13.84
CA HIS A 51 15.21 22.56 -14.32
C HIS A 51 15.35 22.47 -15.84
N GLY A 52 14.25 22.46 -16.56
CA GLY A 52 14.27 22.39 -18.00
C GLY A 52 14.61 21.03 -18.59
N HIS A 53 14.89 20.06 -17.74
CA HIS A 53 15.15 18.69 -18.15
C HIS A 53 14.93 17.75 -16.97
N ALA A 54 14.66 16.50 -17.26
CA ALA A 54 14.47 15.49 -16.21
C ALA A 54 15.82 15.05 -15.69
N GLU A 55 16.07 15.31 -14.42
CA GLU A 55 17.28 14.84 -13.73
C GLU A 55 17.02 13.41 -13.27
N THR A 56 17.25 12.47 -14.16
CA THR A 56 17.03 11.07 -13.82
C THR A 56 17.97 10.64 -12.72
N GLY A 57 17.44 9.96 -11.74
CA GLY A 57 18.20 9.51 -10.60
C GLY A 57 18.28 10.49 -9.46
N GLN A 58 17.87 11.74 -9.67
CA GLN A 58 17.91 12.75 -8.62
C GLN A 58 16.59 12.94 -7.91
N VAL A 59 15.52 12.37 -8.43
CA VAL A 59 14.18 12.49 -7.83
C VAL A 59 14.08 11.53 -6.68
N SER A 60 13.89 12.06 -5.47
CA SER A 60 13.67 11.25 -4.31
C SER A 60 12.17 11.27 -3.98
N PHE A 61 11.57 10.09 -3.93
CA PHE A 61 10.16 9.94 -3.59
C PHE A 61 9.97 9.53 -2.14
N TYR A 62 11.06 9.22 -1.45
CA TYR A 62 11.01 8.87 -0.05
C TYR A 62 10.89 10.14 0.79
N ARG A 63 9.85 10.21 1.58
CA ARG A 63 9.55 11.34 2.46
C ARG A 63 9.34 10.84 3.88
N PRO A 64 10.40 10.79 4.69
CA PRO A 64 10.27 10.26 6.06
C PRO A 64 9.30 11.06 6.92
N GLU A 65 9.19 12.37 6.74
CA GLU A 65 8.23 13.18 7.50
C GLU A 65 6.79 12.87 7.09
N ARG A 66 6.55 12.58 5.81
CA ARG A 66 5.23 12.17 5.34
C ARG A 66 4.87 10.79 5.87
N GLU A 67 5.82 9.88 5.84
CA GLU A 67 5.63 8.53 6.39
C GLU A 67 5.26 8.60 7.86
N ALA A 68 6.01 9.38 8.64
CA ALA A 68 5.74 9.54 10.07
C ALA A 68 4.34 10.13 10.30
N GLN A 69 3.93 11.09 9.49
CA GLN A 69 2.61 11.70 9.58
C GLN A 69 1.51 10.68 9.34
N VAL A 70 1.64 9.87 8.29
CA VAL A 70 0.65 8.84 7.96
C VAL A 70 0.54 7.85 9.11
N LEU A 71 1.68 7.39 9.65
CA LEU A 71 1.69 6.41 10.73
C LEU A 71 1.04 6.97 11.99
N ARG A 72 1.32 8.23 12.33
CA ARG A 72 0.67 8.86 13.49
C ARG A 72 -0.85 8.94 13.33
N ARG A 73 -1.30 9.32 12.14
CA ARG A 73 -2.75 9.41 11.84
C ARG A 73 -3.41 8.05 11.92
N VAL A 74 -2.79 7.04 11.36
CA VAL A 74 -3.31 5.68 11.36
C VAL A 74 -3.44 5.17 12.79
N MET A 75 -2.42 5.38 13.61
CA MET A 75 -2.45 4.93 15.00
C MET A 75 -3.50 5.69 15.82
N ALA A 76 -3.61 7.01 15.59
CA ALA A 76 -4.52 7.85 16.34
C ALA A 76 -5.99 7.52 16.08
N ARG A 77 -6.33 7.18 14.83
CA ARG A 77 -7.73 6.88 14.49
C ARG A 77 -8.08 5.40 14.64
N ASN A 78 -7.10 4.56 14.97
CA ASN A 78 -7.35 3.13 15.11
C ASN A 78 -8.15 2.86 16.38
N ASP A 79 -9.33 2.27 16.23
CA ASP A 79 -10.20 1.94 17.36
C ASP A 79 -10.73 0.51 17.29
N GLY A 80 -10.23 -0.26 16.36
CA GLY A 80 -10.68 -1.64 16.20
C GLY A 80 -9.88 -2.64 17.03
N PRO A 81 -10.14 -3.93 16.83
CA PRO A 81 -9.45 -4.98 17.58
C PRO A 81 -7.98 -5.14 17.26
N LEU A 82 -7.52 -4.67 16.09
CA LEU A 82 -6.10 -4.71 15.78
C LEU A 82 -5.35 -3.69 16.63
N PRO A 83 -4.21 -4.07 17.24
CA PRO A 83 -3.39 -3.09 17.94
C PRO A 83 -2.89 -2.00 17.00
N ALA A 84 -2.80 -0.77 17.51
CA ALA A 84 -2.33 0.37 16.70
C ALA A 84 -0.94 0.13 16.09
N THR A 85 -0.06 -0.55 16.84
CA THR A 85 1.28 -0.88 16.35
C THR A 85 1.25 -1.84 15.17
N GLU A 86 0.30 -2.78 15.17
CA GLU A 86 0.15 -3.71 14.06
C GLU A 86 -0.41 -3.01 12.82
N VAL A 87 -1.37 -2.11 13.01
CA VAL A 87 -1.91 -1.33 11.90
C VAL A 87 -0.82 -0.46 11.30
N ALA A 88 0.01 0.16 12.14
CA ALA A 88 1.15 0.95 11.67
C ALA A 88 2.12 0.10 10.85
N HIS A 89 2.39 -1.12 11.30
CA HIS A 89 3.25 -2.05 10.59
C HIS A 89 2.71 -2.36 9.19
N ILE A 90 1.42 -2.65 9.11
CA ILE A 90 0.76 -2.93 7.83
C ILE A 90 0.88 -1.72 6.89
N PHE A 91 0.65 -0.50 7.42
CA PHE A 91 0.75 0.70 6.61
C PHE A 91 2.17 0.99 6.14
N ARG A 92 3.18 0.63 6.93
CA ARG A 92 4.57 0.72 6.46
C ARG A 92 4.79 -0.15 5.23
N GLU A 93 4.26 -1.37 5.25
CA GLU A 93 4.37 -2.27 4.11
C GLU A 93 3.63 -1.73 2.89
N ILE A 94 2.45 -1.16 3.10
CA ILE A 94 1.67 -0.55 2.02
C ILE A 94 2.45 0.62 1.41
N MET A 95 2.99 1.49 2.25
CA MET A 95 3.76 2.64 1.78
C MET A 95 5.02 2.22 1.03
N SER A 96 5.68 1.18 1.52
CA SER A 96 6.87 0.63 0.87
C SER A 96 6.54 0.08 -0.52
N ALA A 97 5.45 -0.67 -0.63
CA ALA A 97 5.01 -1.21 -1.91
C ALA A 97 4.66 -0.11 -2.91
N CYS A 98 3.99 0.95 -2.44
CA CYS A 98 3.63 2.08 -3.29
C CYS A 98 4.88 2.86 -3.71
N LEU A 99 5.83 3.06 -2.80
CA LEU A 99 7.07 3.75 -3.10
C LEU A 99 7.86 3.04 -4.20
N ALA A 100 7.83 1.72 -4.20
CA ALA A 100 8.52 0.92 -5.22
C ALA A 100 8.01 1.24 -6.62
N LEU A 101 6.74 1.58 -6.76
CA LEU A 101 6.15 1.93 -8.05
C LEU A 101 6.58 3.31 -8.55
N GLU A 102 7.07 4.16 -7.65
CA GLU A 102 7.51 5.51 -8.02
C GLU A 102 8.93 5.53 -8.59
N LYS A 103 9.67 4.43 -8.43
CA LYS A 103 11.06 4.35 -8.87
C LYS A 103 11.17 4.25 -10.38
N PRO A 104 12.31 4.71 -10.96
CA PRO A 104 12.51 4.61 -12.41
C PRO A 104 12.44 3.17 -12.92
N MET A 105 11.99 3.03 -14.15
CA MET A 105 11.79 1.73 -14.79
C MET A 105 13.06 0.88 -14.86
N THR A 106 14.21 1.52 -15.04
CA THR A 106 15.47 0.80 -15.11
C THR A 106 15.75 0.01 -13.85
N ILE A 107 15.42 0.58 -12.70
CA ILE A 107 15.58 -0.09 -11.42
C ILE A 107 14.55 -1.21 -11.29
N ALA A 108 13.31 -0.94 -11.69
CA ALA A 108 12.25 -1.94 -11.66
C ALA A 108 12.62 -3.16 -12.52
N PHE A 109 13.23 -2.93 -13.66
CA PHE A 109 13.66 -4.01 -14.54
C PHE A 109 14.65 -4.93 -13.84
N LEU A 110 15.62 -4.38 -13.13
CA LEU A 110 16.63 -5.16 -12.44
C LEU A 110 16.09 -5.91 -11.22
N THR A 111 15.06 -5.36 -10.60
CA THR A 111 14.51 -5.95 -9.37
C THR A 111 13.28 -6.82 -9.62
N THR A 112 12.73 -6.79 -10.84
CA THR A 112 11.50 -7.52 -11.14
C THR A 112 11.55 -9.01 -10.80
N PRO A 113 12.60 -9.77 -11.19
CA PRO A 113 12.64 -11.19 -10.83
C PRO A 113 12.60 -11.43 -9.33
N VAL A 114 13.28 -10.58 -8.55
CA VAL A 114 13.28 -10.69 -7.10
C VAL A 114 11.89 -10.42 -6.53
N ARG A 115 11.22 -9.41 -7.04
CA ARG A 115 9.88 -9.08 -6.58
C ARG A 115 8.89 -10.20 -6.87
N ILE A 116 8.98 -10.79 -8.05
CA ILE A 116 8.09 -11.89 -8.43
C ILE A 116 8.30 -13.06 -7.48
N ILE A 117 9.54 -13.39 -7.16
CA ILE A 117 9.85 -14.47 -6.23
C ILE A 117 9.29 -14.15 -4.84
N ALA A 118 9.45 -12.92 -4.39
CA ALA A 118 8.97 -12.51 -3.08
C ALA A 118 7.45 -12.57 -2.96
N LEU A 119 6.75 -12.33 -4.06
CA LEU A 119 5.29 -12.35 -4.08
C LEU A 119 4.72 -13.75 -4.25
N ALA A 120 5.50 -14.65 -4.79
CA ALA A 120 5.07 -16.02 -4.97
C ALA A 120 5.13 -16.79 -3.66
#